data_72ab3dc3daecdb47be97f9fcda5b8363
#
_entry.id   72ab3dc3daecdb47be97f9fcda5b8363
#
_cell.length_a   1.000
_cell.length_b   1.000
_cell.length_c   1.000
_cell.angle_alpha   90.00
_cell.angle_beta   90.00
_cell.angle_gamma   90.00
#
_symmetry.space_group_name_H-M   'P 1'
#
loop_
_entity.id
_entity.type
_entity.pdbx_description
1 polymer ?
#
loop_
_entity_poly.entity_id
_entity_poly.type
_entity_poly.pdbx_seq_one_letter_code
_entity_poly.pdbx_strand_id
1 'polypeptide(L)'
;FFYLYLGNEFKFFFDNTLSILKNQNYVHGIIHPQPFSDLPNSSRATKSLLLIILSILISLSFLFNEKIRYSNKLKIIIITLSFVSFCSYLYALGRSDGGHIKQTTGILILFFSTFIFYNLLIFFEKFYKATVAKIIILSLIIIFVINLKIDFKNILNYSDRFNEFVFLEDKEYLSDEQNYLVENVIPLLDDYNCIQLFTNDSALPYLFKKPNCSKYYFIYSLGSEADQKNLIRNMNNTEIIIYSGQTDNWGISPQKKLTIVNNYINSEFLKTKKILDWEIKLK
;
A
#
# COMPACT_ATOMS: atom_id res chain seq x y z
N PHE A 1 -11.72 13.42 -1.97
CA PHE A 1 -13.14 13.12 -2.22
C PHE A 1 -13.85 14.31 -2.87
N PHE A 2 -13.80 15.49 -2.30
CA PHE A 2 -14.45 16.69 -2.83
C PHE A 2 -14.02 17.01 -4.27
N TYR A 3 -12.74 16.89 -4.57
CA TYR A 3 -12.19 17.11 -5.91
C TYR A 3 -12.74 16.11 -6.95
N LEU A 4 -12.80 14.83 -6.58
CA LEU A 4 -13.34 13.78 -7.44
C LEU A 4 -14.85 13.95 -7.68
N TYR A 5 -15.57 14.46 -6.68
CA TYR A 5 -17.01 14.76 -6.81
C TYR A 5 -17.25 15.92 -7.78
N LEU A 6 -16.47 17.00 -7.68
CA LEU A 6 -16.58 18.15 -8.59
C LEU A 6 -16.21 17.80 -10.04
N GLY A 7 -15.26 16.87 -10.24
CA GLY A 7 -14.87 16.41 -11.57
C GLY A 7 -15.76 15.33 -12.17
N ASN A 8 -16.84 14.90 -11.50
CA ASN A 8 -17.65 13.72 -11.88
C ASN A 8 -16.83 12.41 -12.01
N GLU A 9 -15.62 12.36 -11.42
CA GLU A 9 -14.73 11.20 -11.52
C GLU A 9 -14.90 10.18 -10.39
N PHE A 10 -15.84 10.47 -9.48
CA PHE A 10 -16.05 9.64 -8.29
C PHE A 10 -16.40 8.19 -8.66
N LYS A 11 -17.21 8.00 -9.70
CA LYS A 11 -17.55 6.67 -10.21
C LYS A 11 -16.33 5.93 -10.70
N PHE A 12 -15.47 6.59 -11.50
CA PHE A 12 -14.24 5.97 -12.02
C PHE A 12 -13.26 5.61 -10.90
N PHE A 13 -13.15 6.48 -9.90
CA PHE A 13 -12.34 6.19 -8.72
C PHE A 13 -12.81 4.92 -8.00
N PHE A 14 -14.13 4.81 -7.74
CA PHE A 14 -14.69 3.64 -7.09
C PHE A 14 -14.54 2.37 -7.94
N ASP A 15 -14.89 2.43 -9.21
CA ASP A 15 -14.81 1.28 -10.12
C ASP A 15 -13.36 0.76 -10.22
N ASN A 16 -12.39 1.65 -10.34
CA ASN A 16 -10.97 1.28 -10.38
C ASN A 16 -10.50 0.71 -9.03
N THR A 17 -10.89 1.33 -7.93
CA THR A 17 -10.51 0.85 -6.58
C THR A 17 -11.10 -0.54 -6.33
N LEU A 18 -12.37 -0.77 -6.65
CA LEU A 18 -13.01 -2.07 -6.49
C LEU A 18 -12.40 -3.13 -7.42
N SER A 19 -12.04 -2.76 -8.65
CA SER A 19 -11.35 -3.67 -9.57
C SER A 19 -9.97 -4.06 -9.04
N ILE A 20 -9.18 -3.11 -8.55
CA ILE A 20 -7.88 -3.38 -7.92
C ILE A 20 -8.05 -4.32 -6.74
N LEU A 21 -8.96 -4.03 -5.80
CA LEU A 21 -9.19 -4.85 -4.62
C LEU A 21 -9.61 -6.28 -4.99
N LYS A 22 -10.50 -6.43 -5.96
CA LYS A 22 -11.01 -7.73 -6.40
C LYS A 22 -9.94 -8.59 -7.08
N ASN A 23 -9.05 -7.98 -7.85
CA ASN A 23 -8.08 -8.68 -8.69
C ASN A 23 -6.65 -8.60 -8.15
N GLN A 24 -6.44 -8.01 -6.98
CA GLN A 24 -5.12 -7.73 -6.43
C GLN A 24 -4.25 -9.00 -6.32
N ASN A 25 -4.81 -10.11 -5.87
CA ASN A 25 -4.08 -11.38 -5.77
C ASN A 25 -3.64 -11.91 -7.14
N TYR A 26 -4.46 -11.73 -8.16
CA TYR A 26 -4.12 -12.13 -9.53
C TYR A 26 -2.98 -11.28 -10.09
N VAL A 27 -3.06 -9.98 -9.93
CA VAL A 27 -2.07 -9.03 -10.50
C VAL A 27 -0.74 -9.12 -9.78
N HIS A 28 -0.73 -9.20 -8.46
CA HIS A 28 0.51 -9.36 -7.69
C HIS A 28 1.09 -10.76 -7.76
N GLY A 29 0.29 -11.77 -8.12
CA GLY A 29 0.73 -13.16 -8.29
C GLY A 29 1.29 -13.81 -7.03
N ILE A 30 1.05 -13.20 -5.87
CA ILE A 30 1.49 -13.72 -4.59
C ILE A 30 0.39 -14.63 -4.06
N ILE A 31 0.78 -15.86 -3.74
CA ILE A 31 -0.13 -16.79 -3.08
C ILE A 31 -0.51 -16.18 -1.73
N HIS A 32 -1.81 -16.14 -1.46
CA HIS A 32 -2.31 -15.68 -0.16
C HIS A 32 -1.63 -16.46 0.97
N PRO A 33 -0.98 -15.80 1.94
CA PRO A 33 -0.27 -16.49 3.00
C PRO A 33 -1.27 -17.23 3.87
N GLN A 34 -1.23 -18.55 3.79
CA GLN A 34 -2.10 -19.38 4.61
C GLN A 34 -1.50 -19.49 6.01
N PRO A 35 -2.22 -19.09 7.07
CA PRO A 35 -1.80 -19.35 8.44
C PRO A 35 -1.61 -20.86 8.67
N PHE A 36 -0.68 -21.20 9.54
CA PHE A 36 -0.38 -22.59 9.93
C PHE A 36 0.05 -23.52 8.79
N SER A 37 0.72 -22.97 7.77
CA SER A 37 1.27 -23.75 6.65
C SER A 37 2.77 -23.53 6.51
N ASP A 38 3.44 -24.32 5.66
CA ASP A 38 4.86 -24.19 5.34
C ASP A 38 5.14 -23.20 4.20
N LEU A 39 4.12 -22.48 3.74
CA LEU A 39 4.23 -21.51 2.65
C LEU A 39 5.00 -20.26 3.07
N PRO A 40 5.62 -19.55 2.14
CA PRO A 40 6.27 -18.26 2.41
C PRO A 40 5.34 -17.30 3.14
N ASN A 41 5.87 -16.58 4.14
CA ASN A 41 5.14 -15.65 5.01
C ASN A 41 4.07 -16.27 5.94
N SER A 42 3.86 -17.58 5.93
CA SER A 42 2.90 -18.26 6.80
C SER A 42 3.12 -17.95 8.28
N SER A 43 4.37 -17.95 8.75
CA SER A 43 4.70 -17.61 10.15
C SER A 43 4.24 -16.18 10.52
N ARG A 44 4.34 -15.21 9.62
CA ARG A 44 3.84 -13.85 9.86
C ARG A 44 2.32 -13.79 9.87
N ALA A 45 1.68 -14.47 8.92
CA ALA A 45 0.23 -14.58 8.86
C ALA A 45 -0.35 -15.27 10.11
N THR A 46 0.26 -16.36 10.56
CA THR A 46 -0.12 -17.08 11.77
C THR A 46 -0.03 -16.19 13.02
N LYS A 47 1.11 -15.52 13.21
CA LYS A 47 1.31 -14.61 14.36
C LYS A 47 0.30 -13.47 14.36
N SER A 48 0.09 -12.82 13.21
CA SER A 48 -0.88 -11.73 13.10
C SER A 48 -2.30 -12.21 13.38
N LEU A 49 -2.70 -13.37 12.82
CA LEU A 49 -4.02 -13.95 13.06
C LEU A 49 -4.24 -14.28 14.55
N LEU A 50 -3.27 -14.93 15.20
CA LEU A 50 -3.38 -15.26 16.63
C LEU A 50 -3.50 -14.00 17.49
N LEU A 51 -2.72 -12.96 17.21
CA LEU A 51 -2.81 -11.68 17.93
C LEU A 51 -4.17 -11.01 17.71
N ILE A 52 -4.73 -11.07 16.52
CA ILE A 52 -6.07 -10.53 16.22
C ILE A 52 -7.14 -11.33 16.99
N ILE A 53 -7.11 -12.65 16.92
CA ILE A 53 -8.05 -13.49 17.68
C ILE A 53 -7.97 -13.14 19.18
N LEU A 54 -6.77 -13.02 19.73
CA LEU A 54 -6.60 -12.65 21.12
C LEU A 54 -7.17 -11.25 21.42
N SER A 55 -6.94 -10.26 20.56
CA SER A 55 -7.50 -8.91 20.72
C SER A 55 -9.03 -8.91 20.66
N ILE A 56 -9.63 -9.71 19.80
CA ILE A 56 -11.08 -9.89 19.71
C ILE A 56 -11.62 -10.54 20.99
N LEU A 57 -10.99 -11.60 21.47
CA LEU A 57 -11.41 -12.26 22.72
C LEU A 57 -11.36 -11.32 23.92
N ILE A 58 -10.30 -10.49 24.02
CA ILE A 58 -10.21 -9.45 25.06
C ILE A 58 -11.35 -8.43 24.89
N SER A 59 -11.61 -7.96 23.68
CA SER A 59 -12.68 -7.00 23.40
C SER A 59 -14.07 -7.56 23.74
N LEU A 60 -14.32 -8.82 23.38
CA LEU A 60 -15.57 -9.51 23.73
C LEU A 60 -15.71 -9.68 25.24
N SER A 61 -14.62 -9.98 25.95
CA SER A 61 -14.65 -10.06 27.40
C SER A 61 -15.07 -8.74 28.07
N PHE A 62 -14.72 -7.59 27.47
CA PHE A 62 -15.17 -6.29 27.95
C PHE A 62 -16.65 -5.99 27.66
N LEU A 63 -17.18 -6.51 26.56
CA LEU A 63 -18.58 -6.34 26.23
C LEU A 63 -19.49 -7.18 27.10
N PHE A 64 -19.11 -8.42 27.41
CA PHE A 64 -19.99 -9.39 28.05
C PHE A 64 -19.74 -9.56 29.57
N ASN A 65 -18.62 -9.04 30.10
CA ASN A 65 -18.31 -9.19 31.52
C ASN A 65 -18.45 -7.87 32.27
N GLU A 66 -19.59 -7.67 32.91
CA GLU A 66 -19.90 -6.49 33.73
C GLU A 66 -18.98 -6.36 34.97
N LYS A 67 -18.38 -7.47 35.42
CA LYS A 67 -17.47 -7.46 36.59
C LYS A 67 -16.11 -6.80 36.27
N ILE A 68 -15.78 -6.61 35.00
CA ILE A 68 -14.55 -5.95 34.60
C ILE A 68 -14.67 -4.44 34.85
N ARG A 69 -13.96 -3.95 35.87
CA ARG A 69 -13.99 -2.56 36.34
C ARG A 69 -13.08 -1.62 35.54
N TYR A 70 -13.16 -1.66 34.23
CA TYR A 70 -12.50 -0.66 33.37
C TYR A 70 -13.41 0.52 33.07
N SER A 71 -12.81 1.71 32.88
CA SER A 71 -13.58 2.87 32.46
C SER A 71 -14.19 2.62 31.07
N ASN A 72 -15.37 3.16 30.82
CA ASN A 72 -16.03 3.04 29.52
C ASN A 72 -15.16 3.60 28.39
N LYS A 73 -14.39 4.67 28.65
CA LYS A 73 -13.45 5.25 27.68
C LYS A 73 -12.38 4.23 27.27
N LEU A 74 -11.78 3.51 28.20
CA LEU A 74 -10.78 2.48 27.91
C LEU A 74 -11.39 1.30 27.15
N LYS A 75 -12.58 0.86 27.52
CA LYS A 75 -13.29 -0.21 26.81
C LYS A 75 -13.52 0.17 25.34
N ILE A 76 -13.97 1.40 25.09
CA ILE A 76 -14.18 1.91 23.71
C ILE A 76 -12.86 1.92 22.94
N ILE A 77 -11.77 2.44 23.52
CA ILE A 77 -10.45 2.48 22.85
C ILE A 77 -10.01 1.07 22.47
N ILE A 78 -10.08 0.11 23.38
CA ILE A 78 -9.65 -1.26 23.15
C ILE A 78 -10.48 -1.93 22.05
N ILE A 79 -11.81 -1.78 22.08
CA ILE A 79 -12.70 -2.35 21.05
C ILE A 79 -12.41 -1.70 19.69
N THR A 80 -12.23 -0.39 19.64
CA THR A 80 -11.90 0.33 18.42
C THR A 80 -10.57 -0.13 17.84
N LEU A 81 -9.52 -0.24 18.65
CA LEU A 81 -8.21 -0.72 18.19
C LEU A 81 -8.27 -2.16 17.67
N SER A 82 -9.05 -3.03 18.34
CA SER A 82 -9.27 -4.41 17.87
C SER A 82 -9.97 -4.44 16.51
N PHE A 83 -11.02 -3.64 16.34
CA PHE A 83 -11.75 -3.54 15.08
C PHE A 83 -10.87 -2.99 13.95
N VAL A 84 -10.13 -1.91 14.20
CA VAL A 84 -9.21 -1.34 13.20
C VAL A 84 -8.11 -2.34 12.85
N SER A 85 -7.58 -3.09 13.82
CA SER A 85 -6.60 -4.15 13.57
C SER A 85 -7.15 -5.26 12.67
N PHE A 86 -8.40 -5.65 12.89
CA PHE A 86 -9.07 -6.65 12.07
C PHE A 86 -9.26 -6.14 10.62
N CYS A 87 -9.75 -4.91 10.45
CA CYS A 87 -9.89 -4.30 9.12
C CYS A 87 -8.54 -4.17 8.40
N SER A 88 -7.48 -3.77 9.12
CA SER A 88 -6.13 -3.66 8.58
C SER A 88 -5.59 -5.03 8.14
N TYR A 89 -5.88 -6.09 8.89
CA TYR A 89 -5.51 -7.44 8.53
C TYR A 89 -6.23 -7.92 7.26
N LEU A 90 -7.53 -7.68 7.15
CA LEU A 90 -8.28 -8.00 5.91
C LEU A 90 -7.70 -7.26 4.70
N TYR A 91 -7.34 -6.00 4.88
CA TYR A 91 -6.67 -5.22 3.83
C TYR A 91 -5.31 -5.84 3.45
N ALA A 92 -4.51 -6.21 4.43
CA ALA A 92 -3.20 -6.83 4.19
C ALA A 92 -3.30 -8.20 3.50
N LEU A 93 -4.35 -8.95 3.76
CA LEU A 93 -4.63 -10.21 3.06
C LEU A 93 -4.85 -9.98 1.56
N GLY A 94 -5.42 -8.85 1.16
CA GLY A 94 -5.59 -8.49 -0.24
C GLY A 94 -4.26 -8.35 -0.99
N ARG A 95 -3.20 -7.85 -0.35
CA ARG A 95 -1.88 -7.69 -0.97
C ARG A 95 -0.90 -8.82 -0.70
N SER A 96 -1.17 -9.66 0.29
CA SER A 96 -0.53 -10.96 0.55
C SER A 96 0.99 -10.97 0.71
N ASP A 97 1.66 -9.83 0.86
CA ASP A 97 3.09 -9.80 1.12
C ASP A 97 3.42 -9.70 2.61
N GLY A 98 4.62 -10.19 2.97
CA GLY A 98 5.05 -10.19 4.36
C GLY A 98 5.21 -8.81 4.96
N GLY A 99 5.42 -7.77 4.16
CA GLY A 99 5.49 -6.36 4.57
C GLY A 99 4.13 -5.85 5.03
N HIS A 100 3.08 -6.04 4.21
CA HIS A 100 1.72 -5.61 4.54
C HIS A 100 1.15 -6.35 5.74
N ILE A 101 1.35 -7.67 5.84
CA ILE A 101 0.96 -8.44 7.01
C ILE A 101 1.66 -7.92 8.28
N LYS A 102 2.94 -7.57 8.18
CA LYS A 102 3.69 -6.99 9.31
C LYS A 102 3.13 -5.62 9.74
N GLN A 103 2.67 -4.79 8.80
CA GLN A 103 2.10 -3.48 9.13
C GLN A 103 0.86 -3.58 10.02
N THR A 104 0.07 -4.65 9.90
CA THR A 104 -1.09 -4.88 10.77
C THR A 104 -0.70 -5.07 12.24
N THR A 105 0.52 -5.55 12.51
CA THR A 105 1.00 -5.75 13.88
C THR A 105 1.27 -4.45 14.63
N GLY A 106 1.48 -3.34 13.94
CA GLY A 106 1.72 -2.03 14.59
C GLY A 106 0.54 -1.59 15.46
N ILE A 107 -0.69 -1.72 14.95
CA ILE A 107 -1.90 -1.41 15.72
C ILE A 107 -2.10 -2.39 16.89
N LEU A 108 -1.79 -3.67 16.66
CA LEU A 108 -1.85 -4.69 17.70
C LEU A 108 -0.83 -4.45 18.82
N ILE A 109 0.37 -3.98 18.49
CA ILE A 109 1.37 -3.58 19.49
C ILE A 109 0.80 -2.45 20.35
N LEU A 110 0.19 -1.43 19.75
CA LEU A 110 -0.45 -0.34 20.48
C LEU A 110 -1.59 -0.87 21.37
N PHE A 111 -2.44 -1.75 20.84
CA PHE A 111 -3.52 -2.40 21.58
C PHE A 111 -2.98 -3.12 22.84
N PHE A 112 -2.04 -4.04 22.66
CA PHE A 112 -1.50 -4.86 23.75
C PHE A 112 -0.68 -4.01 24.74
N SER A 113 0.08 -3.05 24.25
CA SER A 113 0.82 -2.13 25.14
C SER A 113 -0.13 -1.33 26.03
N THR A 114 -1.18 -0.76 25.45
CA THR A 114 -2.21 -0.02 26.21
C THR A 114 -2.85 -0.92 27.27
N PHE A 115 -3.22 -2.12 26.88
CA PHE A 115 -3.84 -3.09 27.78
C PHE A 115 -2.90 -3.53 28.91
N ILE A 116 -1.65 -3.86 28.59
CA ILE A 116 -0.65 -4.32 29.55
C ILE A 116 -0.30 -3.20 30.53
N PHE A 117 0.05 -2.00 30.04
CA PHE A 117 0.44 -0.90 30.91
C PHE A 117 -0.70 -0.45 31.83
N TYR A 118 -1.93 -0.46 31.35
CA TYR A 118 -3.07 -0.14 32.18
C TYR A 118 -3.28 -1.18 33.33
N ASN A 119 -3.16 -2.46 33.02
CA ASN A 119 -3.26 -3.51 34.03
C ASN A 119 -2.10 -3.47 35.04
N LEU A 120 -0.89 -3.18 34.56
CA LEU A 120 0.25 -2.97 35.45
C LEU A 120 0.04 -1.76 36.36
N LEU A 121 -0.55 -0.66 35.89
CA LEU A 121 -0.88 0.48 36.71
C LEU A 121 -1.83 0.09 37.82
N ILE A 122 -2.93 -0.60 37.54
CA ILE A 122 -3.89 -1.09 38.53
C ILE A 122 -3.21 -2.03 39.53
N PHE A 123 -2.32 -2.90 39.05
CA PHE A 123 -1.58 -3.81 39.90
C PHE A 123 -0.66 -3.06 40.88
N PHE A 124 0.13 -2.11 40.40
CA PHE A 124 1.03 -1.34 41.22
C PHE A 124 0.32 -0.40 42.19
N GLU A 125 -0.85 0.15 41.85
CA GLU A 125 -1.67 0.97 42.75
C GLU A 125 -2.17 0.20 44.00
N LYS A 126 -2.18 -1.14 43.95
CA LYS A 126 -2.50 -1.95 45.12
C LYS A 126 -1.38 -2.00 46.17
N PHE A 127 -0.14 -1.84 45.72
CA PHE A 127 1.06 -2.01 46.58
C PHE A 127 1.75 -0.68 46.88
N TYR A 128 1.54 0.36 46.07
CA TYR A 128 2.21 1.64 46.15
C TYR A 128 1.22 2.79 46.14
N LYS A 129 1.65 3.97 46.64
CA LYS A 129 0.88 5.20 46.45
C LYS A 129 0.69 5.45 44.96
N ALA A 130 -0.48 5.94 44.54
CA ALA A 130 -0.83 6.17 43.13
C ALA A 130 0.24 6.99 42.38
N THR A 131 0.90 7.95 43.03
CA THR A 131 1.99 8.73 42.41
C THR A 131 3.19 7.87 42.07
N VAL A 132 3.60 6.97 42.97
CA VAL A 132 4.75 6.06 42.72
C VAL A 132 4.43 5.05 41.65
N ALA A 133 3.22 4.49 41.63
CA ALA A 133 2.77 3.59 40.58
C ALA A 133 2.82 4.26 39.20
N LYS A 134 2.37 5.51 39.06
CA LYS A 134 2.45 6.28 37.80
C LYS A 134 3.88 6.53 37.36
N ILE A 135 4.81 6.83 38.27
CA ILE A 135 6.23 7.01 37.92
C ILE A 135 6.83 5.70 37.40
N ILE A 136 6.54 4.56 38.05
CA ILE A 136 7.01 3.25 37.59
C ILE A 136 6.50 2.97 36.17
N ILE A 137 5.20 3.16 35.93
CA ILE A 137 4.62 2.91 34.61
C ILE A 137 5.21 3.86 33.55
N LEU A 138 5.37 5.13 33.88
CA LEU A 138 6.01 6.09 32.93
C LEU A 138 7.44 5.65 32.58
N SER A 139 8.22 5.21 33.58
CA SER A 139 9.57 4.69 33.36
C SER A 139 9.56 3.46 32.43
N LEU A 140 8.63 2.52 32.64
CA LEU A 140 8.47 1.35 31.77
C LEU A 140 8.07 1.72 30.35
N ILE A 141 7.19 2.71 30.18
CA ILE A 141 6.80 3.22 28.86
C ILE A 141 8.02 3.85 28.17
N ILE A 142 8.81 4.64 28.86
CA ILE A 142 10.03 5.26 28.31
C ILE A 142 11.01 4.17 27.87
N ILE A 143 11.27 3.17 28.68
CA ILE A 143 12.14 2.03 28.33
C ILE A 143 11.59 1.30 27.11
N PHE A 144 10.28 1.07 27.06
CA PHE A 144 9.63 0.42 25.91
C PHE A 144 9.82 1.23 24.61
N VAL A 145 9.57 2.55 24.67
CA VAL A 145 9.73 3.45 23.52
C VAL A 145 11.19 3.47 23.02
N ILE A 146 12.17 3.51 23.95
CA ILE A 146 13.60 3.46 23.58
C ILE A 146 13.92 2.14 22.85
N ASN A 147 13.35 1.01 23.30
CA ASN A 147 13.56 -0.29 22.67
C ASN A 147 12.86 -0.46 21.30
N LEU A 148 11.89 0.40 20.95
CA LEU A 148 11.25 0.37 19.62
C LEU A 148 12.20 0.80 18.48
N LYS A 149 13.44 1.20 18.79
CA LYS A 149 14.44 1.67 17.80
C LYS A 149 13.89 2.77 16.89
N ILE A 150 13.14 3.70 17.48
CA ILE A 150 12.62 4.85 16.77
C ILE A 150 13.81 5.71 16.33
N ASP A 151 13.91 5.97 15.04
CA ASP A 151 14.95 6.85 14.50
C ASP A 151 14.59 8.32 14.75
N PHE A 152 14.95 8.79 15.95
CA PHE A 152 14.71 10.17 16.35
C PHE A 152 15.40 11.19 15.46
N LYS A 153 16.53 10.84 14.81
CA LYS A 153 17.20 11.73 13.87
C LYS A 153 16.32 12.06 12.68
N ASN A 154 15.58 11.09 12.17
CA ASN A 154 14.62 11.33 11.09
C ASN A 154 13.46 12.22 11.52
N ILE A 155 13.03 12.14 12.78
CA ILE A 155 11.96 12.98 13.32
C ILE A 155 12.46 14.42 13.52
N LEU A 156 13.64 14.60 14.10
CA LEU A 156 14.21 15.93 14.36
C LEU A 156 14.54 16.68 13.08
N ASN A 157 15.00 15.98 12.05
CA ASN A 157 15.33 16.55 10.76
C ASN A 157 14.12 16.61 9.79
N TYR A 158 12.90 16.33 10.28
CA TYR A 158 11.72 16.30 9.42
C TYR A 158 11.45 17.66 8.76
N SER A 159 11.57 18.75 9.51
CA SER A 159 11.34 20.09 8.98
C SER A 159 12.29 20.45 7.84
N ASP A 160 13.59 20.14 8.03
CA ASP A 160 14.62 20.44 7.03
C ASP A 160 14.40 19.59 5.77
N ARG A 161 14.15 18.32 5.94
CA ARG A 161 13.83 17.41 4.82
C ARG A 161 12.54 17.78 4.10
N PHE A 162 11.52 18.24 4.85
CA PHE A 162 10.28 18.68 4.26
C PHE A 162 10.49 19.95 3.42
N ASN A 163 11.23 20.92 3.95
CA ASN A 163 11.55 22.15 3.22
C ASN A 163 12.42 21.84 1.97
N GLU A 164 13.45 21.02 2.13
CA GLU A 164 14.26 20.55 1.01
C GLU A 164 13.37 19.90 -0.06
N PHE A 165 12.51 18.95 0.34
CA PHE A 165 11.61 18.27 -0.56
C PHE A 165 10.63 19.19 -1.28
N VAL A 166 10.05 20.19 -0.62
CA VAL A 166 9.05 21.10 -1.20
C VAL A 166 9.66 22.07 -2.23
N PHE A 167 10.95 22.40 -2.08
CA PHE A 167 11.62 23.35 -2.95
C PHE A 167 12.52 22.72 -4.02
N LEU A 168 12.56 21.37 -4.09
CA LEU A 168 13.25 20.67 -5.17
C LEU A 168 12.59 20.96 -6.53
N GLU A 169 13.37 21.09 -7.55
CA GLU A 169 12.87 21.11 -8.94
C GLU A 169 12.47 19.69 -9.38
N ASP A 170 11.54 19.59 -10.34
CA ASP A 170 11.04 18.28 -10.85
C ASP A 170 12.17 17.31 -11.20
N LYS A 171 13.28 17.81 -11.72
CA LYS A 171 14.47 17.01 -12.09
C LYS A 171 15.18 16.37 -10.90
N GLU A 172 15.16 17.04 -9.75
CA GLU A 172 15.87 16.60 -8.55
C GLU A 172 15.14 15.48 -7.82
N TYR A 173 13.82 15.30 -8.11
CA TYR A 173 13.05 14.16 -7.61
C TYR A 173 13.32 12.87 -8.38
N LEU A 174 13.87 12.98 -9.58
CA LEU A 174 14.07 11.85 -10.47
C LEU A 174 15.49 11.29 -10.30
N SER A 175 15.63 9.99 -10.43
CA SER A 175 16.94 9.38 -10.59
C SER A 175 17.56 9.78 -11.93
N ASP A 176 18.88 9.62 -12.07
CA ASP A 176 19.56 9.88 -13.33
C ASP A 176 18.98 9.07 -14.49
N GLU A 177 18.59 7.82 -14.22
CA GLU A 177 17.91 6.94 -15.19
C GLU A 177 16.55 7.47 -15.62
N GLN A 178 15.76 7.97 -14.66
CA GLN A 178 14.45 8.56 -14.95
C GLN A 178 14.59 9.88 -15.71
N ASN A 179 15.55 10.73 -15.34
CA ASN A 179 15.86 11.95 -16.07
C ASN A 179 16.24 11.64 -17.52
N TYR A 180 17.15 10.67 -17.71
CA TYR A 180 17.56 10.22 -19.04
C TYR A 180 16.37 9.70 -19.86
N LEU A 181 15.48 8.91 -19.23
CA LEU A 181 14.26 8.43 -19.87
C LEU A 181 13.37 9.58 -20.33
N VAL A 182 13.09 10.54 -19.45
CA VAL A 182 12.23 11.69 -19.75
C VAL A 182 12.79 12.51 -20.90
N GLU A 183 14.08 12.84 -20.87
CA GLU A 183 14.76 13.63 -21.91
C GLU A 183 14.73 12.94 -23.30
N ASN A 184 14.84 11.61 -23.33
CA ASN A 184 14.88 10.86 -24.60
C ASN A 184 13.50 10.44 -25.12
N VAL A 185 12.48 10.41 -24.26
CA VAL A 185 11.11 10.02 -24.64
C VAL A 185 10.29 11.23 -25.08
N ILE A 186 10.40 12.37 -24.40
CA ILE A 186 9.58 13.57 -24.71
C ILE A 186 9.64 13.92 -26.20
N PRO A 187 10.81 14.01 -26.85
CA PRO A 187 10.87 14.36 -28.28
C PRO A 187 10.16 13.36 -29.19
N LEU A 188 10.00 12.11 -28.76
CA LEU A 188 9.28 11.09 -29.51
C LEU A 188 7.76 11.19 -29.37
N LEU A 189 7.31 11.94 -28.38
CA LEU A 189 5.89 12.10 -28.04
C LEU A 189 5.25 13.33 -28.67
N ASP A 190 6.02 14.20 -29.32
CA ASP A 190 5.53 15.50 -29.79
C ASP A 190 4.35 15.35 -30.78
N ASP A 191 4.40 14.35 -31.64
CA ASP A 191 3.36 14.08 -32.65
C ASP A 191 2.12 13.36 -32.06
N TYR A 192 2.14 12.94 -30.80
CA TYR A 192 1.06 12.16 -30.19
C TYR A 192 0.27 12.98 -29.18
N ASN A 193 -1.05 12.88 -29.23
CA ASN A 193 -1.94 13.58 -28.30
C ASN A 193 -2.04 12.92 -26.93
N CYS A 194 -1.85 11.61 -26.87
CA CYS A 194 -1.89 10.83 -25.64
C CYS A 194 -0.94 9.63 -25.72
N ILE A 195 -0.58 9.09 -24.58
CA ILE A 195 0.22 7.87 -24.43
C ILE A 195 -0.60 6.80 -23.72
N GLN A 196 -0.40 5.54 -24.05
CA GLN A 196 -0.94 4.46 -23.22
C GLN A 196 0.17 3.82 -22.41
N LEU A 197 -0.04 3.72 -21.12
CA LEU A 197 0.89 3.03 -20.24
C LEU A 197 0.58 1.53 -20.17
N PHE A 198 1.64 0.73 -20.27
CA PHE A 198 1.62 -0.69 -19.93
C PHE A 198 2.83 -1.00 -19.05
N THR A 199 2.86 -0.34 -17.91
CA THR A 199 3.94 -0.38 -16.92
C THR A 199 3.37 -0.15 -15.51
N ASN A 200 4.18 -0.39 -14.49
CA ASN A 200 3.84 -0.11 -13.09
C ASN A 200 4.05 1.37 -12.71
N ASP A 201 4.70 2.15 -13.55
CA ASP A 201 5.01 3.54 -13.27
C ASP A 201 3.89 4.46 -13.74
N SER A 202 3.00 4.80 -12.82
CA SER A 202 1.85 5.68 -13.08
C SER A 202 2.21 7.17 -13.10
N ALA A 203 3.44 7.56 -12.79
CA ALA A 203 3.88 8.96 -12.82
C ALA A 203 4.25 9.43 -14.24
N LEU A 204 4.48 8.52 -15.18
CA LEU A 204 4.95 8.84 -16.52
C LEU A 204 4.06 9.82 -17.30
N PRO A 205 2.71 9.80 -17.24
CA PRO A 205 1.90 10.81 -17.91
C PRO A 205 2.21 12.23 -17.43
N TYR A 206 2.46 12.39 -16.14
CA TYR A 206 2.87 13.67 -15.57
C TYR A 206 4.26 14.08 -16.06
N LEU A 207 5.23 13.18 -15.98
CA LEU A 207 6.62 13.43 -16.39
C LEU A 207 6.73 13.74 -17.88
N PHE A 208 5.99 13.03 -18.70
CA PHE A 208 5.97 13.25 -20.17
C PHE A 208 5.02 14.38 -20.61
N LYS A 209 4.27 14.99 -19.68
CA LYS A 209 3.27 16.03 -19.97
C LYS A 209 2.26 15.60 -21.04
N LYS A 210 1.90 14.33 -21.06
CA LYS A 210 0.93 13.72 -21.98
C LYS A 210 -0.13 12.97 -21.21
N PRO A 211 -1.43 13.13 -21.50
CA PRO A 211 -2.48 12.35 -20.87
C PRO A 211 -2.38 10.88 -21.28
N ASN A 212 -2.91 10.00 -20.44
CA ASN A 212 -3.07 8.60 -20.82
C ASN A 212 -4.24 8.45 -21.79
N CYS A 213 -4.10 7.60 -22.83
CA CYS A 213 -5.13 7.41 -23.86
C CYS A 213 -6.40 6.73 -23.34
N SER A 214 -6.33 6.04 -22.21
CA SER A 214 -7.45 5.37 -21.58
C SER A 214 -7.48 5.63 -20.08
N LYS A 215 -8.57 5.23 -19.42
CA LYS A 215 -8.67 5.27 -17.97
C LYS A 215 -7.71 4.30 -17.26
N TYR A 216 -7.10 3.38 -17.98
CA TYR A 216 -6.18 2.37 -17.43
C TYR A 216 -4.74 2.87 -17.48
N TYR A 217 -4.40 3.80 -16.59
CA TYR A 217 -3.05 4.33 -16.41
C TYR A 217 -2.19 3.51 -15.43
N PHE A 218 -2.77 2.49 -14.83
CA PHE A 218 -2.14 1.65 -13.84
C PHE A 218 -2.45 0.18 -14.11
N ILE A 219 -1.45 -0.60 -14.47
CA ILE A 219 -1.64 -1.97 -14.95
C ILE A 219 -2.27 -2.92 -13.92
N TYR A 220 -2.14 -2.62 -12.63
CA TYR A 220 -2.80 -3.42 -11.60
C TYR A 220 -4.34 -3.34 -11.64
N SER A 221 -4.90 -2.37 -12.35
CA SER A 221 -6.35 -2.31 -12.61
C SER A 221 -6.83 -3.31 -13.67
N LEU A 222 -5.92 -4.00 -14.34
CA LEU A 222 -6.20 -4.93 -15.45
C LEU A 222 -6.27 -6.40 -15.01
N GLY A 223 -6.52 -6.68 -13.74
CA GLY A 223 -6.46 -8.03 -13.19
C GLY A 223 -7.51 -8.99 -13.74
N SER A 224 -8.65 -8.52 -14.25
CA SER A 224 -9.67 -9.38 -14.87
C SER A 224 -9.53 -9.43 -16.38
N GLU A 225 -9.97 -10.54 -17.00
CA GLU A 225 -10.06 -10.63 -18.46
C GLU A 225 -10.97 -9.53 -19.05
N ALA A 226 -12.02 -9.19 -18.34
CA ALA A 226 -12.96 -8.14 -18.77
C ALA A 226 -12.25 -6.77 -18.85
N ASP A 227 -11.42 -6.43 -17.84
CA ASP A 227 -10.66 -5.20 -17.83
C ASP A 227 -9.60 -5.18 -18.93
N GLN A 228 -8.91 -6.31 -19.16
CA GLN A 228 -7.96 -6.44 -20.26
C GLN A 228 -8.63 -6.24 -21.62
N LYS A 229 -9.78 -6.87 -21.86
CA LYS A 229 -10.56 -6.70 -23.08
C LYS A 229 -11.10 -5.28 -23.24
N ASN A 230 -11.49 -4.63 -22.13
CA ASN A 230 -11.93 -3.24 -22.13
C ASN A 230 -10.79 -2.27 -22.47
N LEU A 231 -9.59 -2.51 -21.95
CA LEU A 231 -8.43 -1.71 -22.34
C LEU A 231 -8.20 -1.82 -23.85
N ILE A 232 -8.18 -3.03 -24.41
CA ILE A 232 -7.99 -3.25 -25.86
C ILE A 232 -9.01 -2.46 -26.67
N ARG A 233 -10.29 -2.49 -26.28
CA ARG A 233 -11.34 -1.70 -26.97
C ARG A 233 -11.07 -0.19 -26.91
N ASN A 234 -10.52 0.30 -25.80
CA ASN A 234 -10.21 1.72 -25.63
C ASN A 234 -8.90 2.14 -26.34
N MET A 235 -8.10 1.17 -26.80
CA MET A 235 -6.83 1.43 -27.50
C MET A 235 -6.96 1.60 -29.02
N ASN A 236 -8.18 1.66 -29.57
CA ASN A 236 -8.38 1.78 -31.03
C ASN A 236 -7.64 2.98 -31.63
N ASN A 237 -7.63 4.12 -30.90
CA ASN A 237 -6.96 5.36 -31.32
C ASN A 237 -5.57 5.53 -30.67
N THR A 238 -5.06 4.52 -30.00
CA THR A 238 -3.73 4.56 -29.41
C THR A 238 -2.70 4.23 -30.46
N GLU A 239 -1.71 5.09 -30.62
CA GLU A 239 -0.62 4.94 -31.58
C GLU A 239 0.70 4.62 -30.91
N ILE A 240 0.81 4.94 -29.61
CA ILE A 240 2.03 4.77 -28.83
C ILE A 240 1.76 4.17 -27.46
N ILE A 241 2.58 3.21 -27.08
CA ILE A 241 2.56 2.55 -25.78
C ILE A 241 3.91 2.66 -25.11
N ILE A 242 3.91 3.11 -23.86
CA ILE A 242 5.08 3.03 -22.98
C ILE A 242 5.02 1.70 -22.24
N TYR A 243 5.98 0.86 -22.54
CA TYR A 243 6.06 -0.52 -22.07
C TYR A 243 7.35 -0.71 -21.28
N SER A 244 7.27 -1.27 -20.09
CA SER A 244 8.44 -1.63 -19.31
C SER A 244 8.50 -3.14 -19.13
N GLY A 245 9.66 -3.71 -19.45
CA GLY A 245 9.98 -5.10 -19.17
C GLY A 245 10.42 -5.36 -17.73
N GLN A 246 10.50 -4.31 -16.91
CA GLN A 246 10.90 -4.45 -15.51
C GLN A 246 10.00 -5.44 -14.77
N THR A 247 10.62 -6.34 -14.04
CA THR A 247 9.91 -7.20 -13.12
C THR A 247 9.43 -6.37 -11.93
N ASP A 248 8.25 -6.68 -11.42
CA ASP A 248 7.87 -6.16 -10.11
C ASP A 248 8.87 -6.69 -9.03
N ASN A 249 8.79 -6.16 -7.81
CA ASN A 249 9.64 -6.59 -6.68
C ASN A 249 9.50 -8.10 -6.34
N TRP A 250 8.63 -8.81 -7.04
CA TRP A 250 8.32 -10.24 -6.89
C TRP A 250 8.92 -11.10 -7.99
N GLY A 251 9.69 -10.50 -8.89
CA GLY A 251 10.36 -11.20 -9.98
C GLY A 251 9.44 -11.65 -11.11
N ILE A 252 8.18 -11.21 -11.15
CA ILE A 252 7.24 -11.56 -12.21
C ILE A 252 6.88 -10.30 -12.99
N SER A 253 7.16 -10.32 -14.29
CA SER A 253 6.78 -9.23 -15.18
C SER A 253 5.25 -9.12 -15.26
N PRO A 254 4.67 -7.93 -15.04
CA PRO A 254 3.24 -7.71 -15.22
C PRO A 254 2.72 -8.12 -16.58
N GLN A 255 3.53 -7.97 -17.62
CA GLN A 255 3.23 -8.37 -18.97
C GLN A 255 2.97 -9.87 -19.09
N LYS A 256 3.70 -10.70 -18.34
CA LYS A 256 3.49 -12.15 -18.32
C LYS A 256 2.17 -12.54 -17.68
N LYS A 257 1.66 -11.73 -16.76
CA LYS A 257 0.37 -11.97 -16.11
C LYS A 257 -0.81 -11.49 -16.96
N LEU A 258 -0.65 -10.36 -17.65
CA LEU A 258 -1.69 -9.73 -18.44
C LEU A 258 -1.59 -10.18 -19.92
N THR A 259 -1.69 -11.48 -20.13
CA THR A 259 -1.39 -12.14 -21.42
C THR A 259 -2.26 -11.64 -22.57
N ILE A 260 -3.54 -11.30 -22.31
CA ILE A 260 -4.48 -10.87 -23.33
C ILE A 260 -4.02 -9.51 -23.91
N VAL A 261 -3.72 -8.54 -23.04
CA VAL A 261 -3.24 -7.22 -23.46
C VAL A 261 -1.84 -7.32 -24.06
N ASN A 262 -0.97 -8.11 -23.46
CA ASN A 262 0.40 -8.27 -23.95
C ASN A 262 0.44 -8.87 -25.36
N ASN A 263 -0.37 -9.88 -25.64
CA ASN A 263 -0.49 -10.46 -26.98
C ASN A 263 -1.01 -9.43 -27.99
N TYR A 264 -2.04 -8.67 -27.63
CA TYR A 264 -2.56 -7.60 -28.48
C TYR A 264 -1.51 -6.52 -28.78
N ILE A 265 -0.77 -6.07 -27.76
CA ILE A 265 0.30 -5.09 -27.96
C ILE A 265 1.36 -5.62 -28.92
N ASN A 266 1.77 -6.86 -28.77
CA ASN A 266 2.79 -7.46 -29.61
C ASN A 266 2.32 -7.74 -31.05
N SER A 267 1.01 -7.89 -31.29
CA SER A 267 0.45 -8.06 -32.65
C SER A 267 0.21 -6.75 -33.37
N GLU A 268 -0.17 -5.70 -32.66
CA GLU A 268 -0.61 -4.43 -33.31
C GLU A 268 0.48 -3.35 -33.30
N PHE A 269 1.40 -3.37 -32.31
CA PHE A 269 2.45 -2.37 -32.16
C PHE A 269 3.79 -2.98 -32.56
N LEU A 270 4.06 -2.99 -33.85
CA LEU A 270 5.18 -3.74 -34.44
C LEU A 270 6.51 -3.02 -34.36
N LYS A 271 6.50 -1.69 -34.32
CA LYS A 271 7.73 -0.89 -34.21
C LYS A 271 8.09 -0.71 -32.75
N THR A 272 9.33 -0.99 -32.40
CA THR A 272 9.80 -0.87 -31.02
C THR A 272 11.06 -0.02 -30.99
N LYS A 273 11.07 1.04 -30.16
CA LYS A 273 12.26 1.79 -29.80
C LYS A 273 12.60 1.47 -28.35
N LYS A 274 13.82 1.03 -28.10
CA LYS A 274 14.30 0.72 -26.76
C LYS A 274 15.11 1.87 -26.21
N ILE A 275 14.80 2.29 -24.98
CA ILE A 275 15.52 3.31 -24.21
C ILE A 275 15.75 2.74 -22.82
N LEU A 276 17.00 2.39 -22.50
CA LEU A 276 17.35 1.61 -21.29
C LEU A 276 16.52 0.32 -21.24
N ASP A 277 15.83 0.08 -20.12
CA ASP A 277 14.93 -1.06 -19.93
C ASP A 277 13.49 -0.80 -20.40
N TRP A 278 13.25 0.37 -20.98
CA TRP A 278 11.95 0.77 -21.48
C TRP A 278 11.82 0.51 -22.97
N GLU A 279 10.64 0.11 -23.35
CA GLU A 279 10.26 -0.06 -24.75
C GLU A 279 9.12 0.89 -25.09
N ILE A 280 9.30 1.64 -26.15
CA ILE A 280 8.26 2.47 -26.75
C ILE A 280 7.78 1.71 -27.97
N LYS A 281 6.54 1.26 -27.91
CA LYS A 281 5.91 0.49 -28.98
C LYS A 281 4.99 1.39 -29.78
N LEU A 282 5.15 1.35 -31.08
CA LEU A 282 4.43 2.17 -32.05
C LEU A 282 3.63 1.26 -32.97
N LYS A 283 2.48 1.75 -33.39
CA LYS A 283 1.60 1.09 -34.37
C LYS A 283 2.19 1.05 -35.75
#